data_21fb8c5157e984cf645ba22a90ef44a4
#
_entry.id   21fb8c5157e984cf645ba22a90ef44a4
#
_cell.length_a   1.000
_cell.length_b   1.000
_cell.length_c   1.000
_cell.angle_alpha   90.00
_cell.angle_beta   90.00
_cell.angle_gamma   90.00
#
_symmetry.space_group_name_H-M   'P 1'
#
loop_
_entity.id
_entity.type
_entity.pdbx_description
1 polymer ?
#
loop_
_entity_poly.entity_id
_entity_poly.type
_entity_poly.pdbx_seq_one_letter_code
_entity_poly.pdbx_strand_id
1 'polypeptide(L)'
;MSRSKRYQRLLNSPRWAEVKRIVWQRAGGLCERCRREGLEVGVWPDGYITPGVDCHHKIPVESAKTEAEMARLAYDVNNIELLCVPCHIKTHQEMRSHTKEKVAENKARARARFLEANDPNYKAEDNG
;
A
#
# COMPACT_ATOMS: atom_id res chain seq x y z
N MET A 1 -10.58 12.48 -2.72
CA MET A 1 -10.77 12.08 -4.13
C MET A 1 -11.74 10.93 -4.22
N SER A 2 -12.70 11.02 -5.12
CA SER A 2 -13.60 9.92 -5.38
C SER A 2 -12.85 8.80 -6.11
N ARG A 3 -13.17 7.57 -5.77
CA ARG A 3 -12.65 6.39 -6.46
C ARG A 3 -13.17 6.38 -7.90
N SER A 4 -12.36 5.90 -8.84
CA SER A 4 -12.80 5.72 -10.22
C SER A 4 -13.97 4.74 -10.28
N LYS A 5 -14.83 4.89 -11.28
CA LYS A 5 -15.96 3.96 -11.49
C LYS A 5 -15.47 2.53 -11.72
N ARG A 6 -14.33 2.35 -12.38
CA ARG A 6 -13.71 1.05 -12.61
C ARG A 6 -13.30 0.38 -11.29
N TYR A 7 -12.66 1.14 -10.42
CA TYR A 7 -12.27 0.66 -9.10
C TYR A 7 -13.50 0.26 -8.28
N GLN A 8 -14.53 1.10 -8.26
CA GLN A 8 -15.78 0.80 -7.55
C GLN A 8 -16.42 -0.49 -8.05
N ARG A 9 -16.45 -0.71 -9.37
CA ARG A 9 -16.98 -1.95 -9.95
C ARG A 9 -16.20 -3.18 -9.50
N LEU A 10 -14.88 -3.09 -9.43
CA LEU A 10 -14.04 -4.19 -8.93
C LEU A 10 -14.37 -4.52 -7.47
N LEU A 11 -14.55 -3.50 -6.63
CA LEU A 11 -14.87 -3.68 -5.22
C LEU A 11 -16.31 -4.13 -4.97
N ASN A 12 -17.20 -3.96 -5.93
CA ASN A 12 -18.60 -4.42 -5.85
C ASN A 12 -18.83 -5.78 -6.50
N SER A 13 -17.77 -6.44 -6.97
CA SER A 13 -17.87 -7.73 -7.63
C SER A 13 -17.95 -8.90 -6.64
N PRO A 14 -18.58 -10.03 -7.01
CA PRO A 14 -18.53 -11.24 -6.22
C PRO A 14 -17.11 -11.76 -5.98
N ARG A 15 -16.21 -11.53 -6.93
CA ARG A 15 -14.81 -11.91 -6.83
C ARG A 15 -14.11 -11.19 -5.68
N TRP A 16 -14.41 -9.91 -5.47
CA TRP A 16 -13.87 -9.14 -4.35
C TRP A 16 -14.34 -9.71 -3.01
N ALA A 17 -15.61 -10.08 -2.90
CA ALA A 17 -16.15 -10.71 -1.70
C ALA A 17 -15.42 -12.02 -1.37
N GLU A 18 -15.12 -12.84 -2.38
CA GLU A 18 -14.38 -14.09 -2.20
C GLU A 18 -12.94 -13.84 -1.80
N VAL A 19 -12.27 -12.86 -2.42
CA VAL A 19 -10.89 -12.47 -2.08
C VAL A 19 -10.81 -12.00 -0.62
N LYS A 20 -11.75 -11.17 -0.18
CA LYS A 20 -11.82 -10.74 1.23
C LYS A 20 -11.99 -11.93 2.17
N ARG A 21 -12.81 -12.89 1.80
CA ARG A 21 -13.03 -14.09 2.59
C ARG A 21 -11.75 -14.90 2.74
N ILE A 22 -10.99 -15.06 1.66
CA ILE A 22 -9.71 -15.79 1.66
C ILE A 22 -8.70 -15.08 2.56
N VAL A 23 -8.58 -13.76 2.44
CA VAL A 23 -7.68 -12.95 3.28
C VAL A 23 -8.08 -13.06 4.75
N TRP A 24 -9.38 -12.98 5.03
CA TRP A 24 -9.91 -13.09 6.39
C TRP A 24 -9.61 -14.45 7.01
N GLN A 25 -9.81 -15.53 6.25
CA GLN A 25 -9.49 -16.89 6.70
C GLN A 25 -7.99 -17.08 6.95
N ARG A 26 -7.15 -16.57 6.04
CA ARG A 26 -5.69 -16.61 6.20
C ARG A 26 -5.24 -15.94 7.50
N ALA A 27 -5.84 -14.81 7.81
CA ALA A 27 -5.53 -14.02 9.00
C ALA A 27 -6.21 -14.55 10.28
N GLY A 28 -7.15 -15.48 10.15
CA GLY A 28 -7.96 -15.95 11.28
C GLY A 28 -8.84 -14.86 11.87
N GLY A 29 -9.24 -13.88 11.06
CA GLY A 29 -10.03 -12.73 11.50
C GLY A 29 -9.25 -11.69 12.32
N LEU A 30 -7.93 -11.83 12.42
CA LEU A 30 -7.08 -10.97 13.25
C LEU A 30 -6.28 -9.99 12.38
N CYS A 31 -5.95 -8.83 12.96
CA CYS A 31 -5.12 -7.85 12.28
C CYS A 31 -3.73 -8.43 11.97
N GLU A 32 -3.39 -8.52 10.69
CA GLU A 32 -2.12 -9.11 10.26
C GLU A 32 -0.92 -8.24 10.68
N ARG A 33 -1.09 -6.92 10.72
CA ARG A 33 -0.04 -6.01 11.17
C ARG A 33 0.19 -6.10 12.68
N CYS A 34 -0.87 -6.11 13.48
CA CYS A 34 -0.73 -6.30 14.94
C CYS A 34 -0.02 -7.61 15.25
N ARG A 35 -0.40 -8.67 14.54
CA ARG A 35 0.22 -9.99 14.71
C ARG A 35 1.70 -9.97 14.36
N ARG A 36 2.07 -9.36 13.25
CA ARG A 36 3.47 -9.23 12.82
C ARG A 36 4.29 -8.40 13.81
N GLU A 37 3.80 -7.23 14.17
CA GLU A 37 4.48 -6.33 15.11
C GLU A 37 4.54 -6.91 16.51
N GLY A 38 3.47 -7.54 16.97
CA GLY A 38 3.43 -8.19 18.27
C GLY A 38 4.41 -9.35 18.39
N LEU A 39 4.55 -10.14 17.33
CA LEU A 39 5.52 -11.23 17.29
C LEU A 39 6.97 -10.72 17.19
N GLU A 40 7.19 -9.64 16.45
CA GLU A 40 8.53 -9.08 16.26
C GLU A 40 9.04 -8.33 17.49
N VAL A 41 8.17 -7.62 18.18
CA VAL A 41 8.55 -6.76 19.31
C VAL A 41 8.12 -7.29 20.67
N GLY A 42 7.36 -8.36 20.72
CA GLY A 42 6.87 -8.93 21.98
C GLY A 42 6.01 -7.96 22.80
N VAL A 43 5.28 -7.12 22.11
CA VAL A 43 4.55 -5.99 22.72
C VAL A 43 3.27 -6.41 23.45
N TRP A 44 2.77 -7.60 23.17
CA TRP A 44 1.49 -8.05 23.71
C TRP A 44 1.72 -9.07 24.83
N PRO A 45 1.77 -8.60 26.09
CA PRO A 45 2.12 -9.49 27.22
C PRO A 45 1.15 -10.65 27.43
N ASP A 46 -0.07 -10.49 26.99
CA ASP A 46 -1.13 -11.51 27.10
C ASP A 46 -1.36 -12.27 25.79
N GLY A 47 -0.57 -11.99 24.76
CA GLY A 47 -0.75 -12.58 23.42
C GLY A 47 -1.97 -12.09 22.67
N TYR A 48 -2.61 -11.03 23.14
CA TYR A 48 -3.79 -10.48 22.49
C TYR A 48 -3.45 -9.85 21.13
N ILE A 49 -4.21 -10.22 20.13
CA ILE A 49 -4.10 -9.65 18.79
C ILE A 49 -5.46 -9.06 18.41
N THR A 50 -5.44 -7.80 17.99
CA THR A 50 -6.65 -7.07 17.64
C THR A 50 -7.36 -7.70 16.44
N PRO A 51 -8.69 -7.87 16.47
CA PRO A 51 -9.44 -8.33 15.30
C PRO A 51 -9.25 -7.39 14.10
N GLY A 52 -9.14 -7.98 12.90
CA GLY A 52 -9.08 -7.23 11.67
C GLY A 52 -10.47 -6.78 11.21
N VAL A 53 -10.54 -5.62 10.60
CA VAL A 53 -11.80 -5.01 10.15
C VAL A 53 -11.76 -4.70 8.65
N ASP A 54 -10.66 -4.16 8.16
CA ASP A 54 -10.53 -3.66 6.80
C ASP A 54 -9.49 -4.45 5.99
N CYS A 55 -9.83 -4.78 4.74
CA CYS A 55 -8.88 -5.31 3.78
C CYS A 55 -8.19 -4.16 3.07
N HIS A 56 -6.89 -4.04 3.25
CA HIS A 56 -6.06 -2.97 2.73
C HIS A 56 -5.19 -3.46 1.56
N HIS A 57 -5.22 -2.76 0.44
CA HIS A 57 -4.33 -3.03 -0.68
C HIS A 57 -2.97 -2.39 -0.41
N LYS A 58 -1.91 -3.19 -0.37
CA LYS A 58 -0.54 -2.72 -0.12
C LYS A 58 -0.07 -1.80 -1.23
N ILE A 59 -0.29 -2.22 -2.48
CA ILE A 59 -0.09 -1.38 -3.66
C ILE A 59 -1.47 -0.85 -4.06
N PRO A 60 -1.68 0.48 -4.10
CA PRO A 60 -2.98 1.04 -4.43
C PRO A 60 -3.45 0.60 -5.82
N VAL A 61 -4.68 0.10 -5.89
CA VAL A 61 -5.28 -0.36 -7.15
C VAL A 61 -5.34 0.77 -8.18
N GLU A 62 -5.62 1.97 -7.72
CA GLU A 62 -5.71 3.16 -8.58
C GLU A 62 -4.37 3.60 -9.16
N SER A 63 -3.24 3.06 -8.67
CA SER A 63 -1.92 3.31 -9.26
C SER A 63 -1.69 2.53 -10.54
N ALA A 64 -2.54 1.55 -10.84
CA ALA A 64 -2.44 0.75 -12.06
C ALA A 64 -2.73 1.57 -13.31
N LYS A 65 -1.99 1.30 -14.38
CA LYS A 65 -2.12 2.02 -15.66
C LYS A 65 -3.12 1.38 -16.60
N THR A 66 -3.43 0.10 -16.42
CA THR A 66 -4.35 -0.66 -17.27
C THR A 66 -5.44 -1.31 -16.42
N GLU A 67 -6.57 -1.65 -17.07
CA GLU A 67 -7.66 -2.35 -16.38
C GLU A 67 -7.24 -3.75 -15.92
N ALA A 68 -6.43 -4.44 -16.73
CA ALA A 68 -5.93 -5.76 -16.36
C ALA A 68 -5.03 -5.70 -15.13
N GLU A 69 -4.14 -4.72 -15.06
CA GLU A 69 -3.28 -4.49 -13.89
C GLU A 69 -4.10 -4.09 -12.67
N MET A 70 -5.11 -3.25 -12.85
CA MET A 70 -6.02 -2.84 -11.78
C MET A 70 -6.73 -4.06 -11.17
N ALA A 71 -7.28 -4.94 -12.01
CA ALA A 71 -7.94 -6.16 -11.56
C ALA A 71 -6.96 -7.09 -10.84
N ARG A 72 -5.75 -7.23 -11.36
CA ARG A 72 -4.71 -8.03 -10.73
C ARG A 72 -4.37 -7.52 -9.34
N LEU A 73 -4.15 -6.22 -9.17
CA LEU A 73 -3.87 -5.62 -7.87
C LEU A 73 -5.04 -5.74 -6.90
N ALA A 74 -6.27 -5.57 -7.40
CA ALA A 74 -7.48 -5.64 -6.58
C ALA A 74 -7.73 -7.04 -6.02
N TYR A 75 -7.42 -8.08 -6.80
CA TYR A 75 -7.78 -9.46 -6.46
C TYR A 75 -6.59 -10.34 -6.05
N ASP A 76 -5.39 -9.79 -5.99
CA ASP A 76 -4.21 -10.52 -5.54
C ASP A 76 -4.20 -10.56 -4.01
N VAL A 77 -4.42 -11.74 -3.44
CA VAL A 77 -4.42 -11.93 -1.99
C VAL A 77 -3.10 -11.55 -1.33
N ASN A 78 -1.98 -11.64 -2.07
CA ASN A 78 -0.67 -11.23 -1.58
C ASN A 78 -0.50 -9.71 -1.55
N ASN A 79 -1.36 -8.97 -2.25
CA ASN A 79 -1.40 -7.51 -2.22
C ASN A 79 -2.39 -6.97 -1.18
N ILE A 80 -3.03 -7.85 -0.41
CA ILE A 80 -4.08 -7.46 0.52
C ILE A 80 -3.68 -7.89 1.93
N GLU A 81 -3.94 -7.01 2.89
CA GLU A 81 -3.66 -7.22 4.29
C GLU A 81 -4.90 -6.87 5.11
N LEU A 82 -5.29 -7.76 6.02
CA LEU A 82 -6.39 -7.50 6.94
C LEU A 82 -5.87 -6.68 8.12
N LEU A 83 -6.46 -5.50 8.34
CA LEU A 83 -6.00 -4.55 9.35
C LEU A 83 -7.14 -4.16 10.29
N CYS A 84 -6.80 -3.91 11.56
CA CYS A 84 -7.69 -3.20 12.48
C CYS A 84 -7.71 -1.70 12.13
N VAL A 85 -8.69 -0.99 12.68
CA VAL A 85 -8.86 0.45 12.35
C VAL A 85 -7.61 1.27 12.66
N PRO A 86 -6.99 1.19 13.85
CA PRO A 86 -5.76 1.95 14.13
C PRO A 86 -4.61 1.64 13.18
N CYS A 87 -4.39 0.36 12.86
CA CYS A 87 -3.33 -0.05 11.93
C CYS A 87 -3.62 0.43 10.51
N HIS A 88 -4.87 0.43 10.08
CA HIS A 88 -5.27 0.92 8.77
C HIS A 88 -4.96 2.42 8.63
N ILE A 89 -5.32 3.21 9.64
CA ILE A 89 -5.02 4.64 9.69
C ILE A 89 -3.51 4.87 9.65
N LYS A 90 -2.76 4.16 10.49
CA LYS A 90 -1.30 4.27 10.57
C LYS A 90 -0.63 3.92 9.23
N THR A 91 -1.09 2.85 8.59
CA THR A 91 -0.57 2.42 7.29
C THR A 91 -0.82 3.49 6.22
N HIS A 92 -2.01 4.09 6.18
CA HIS A 92 -2.30 5.18 5.26
C HIS A 92 -1.44 6.42 5.52
N GLN A 93 -1.18 6.75 6.76
CA GLN A 93 -0.28 7.86 7.12
C GLN A 93 1.15 7.60 6.63
N GLU A 94 1.65 6.39 6.81
CA GLU A 94 2.96 5.97 6.32
C GLU A 94 3.04 6.04 4.79
N MET A 95 2.01 5.57 4.10
CA MET A 95 1.94 5.63 2.64
C MET A 95 1.96 7.08 2.13
N ARG A 96 1.25 7.99 2.79
CA ARG A 96 1.25 9.41 2.43
C ARG A 96 2.63 10.04 2.62
N SER A 97 3.32 9.73 3.70
CA SER A 97 4.68 10.19 3.95
C SER A 97 5.64 9.71 2.85
N HIS A 98 5.60 8.42 2.53
CA HIS A 98 6.40 7.84 1.44
C HIS A 98 6.09 8.50 0.09
N THR A 99 4.82 8.78 -0.19
CA THR A 99 4.41 9.43 -1.43
C THR A 99 4.99 10.85 -1.54
N LYS A 100 4.97 11.61 -0.46
CA LYS A 100 5.55 12.97 -0.42
C LYS A 100 7.05 12.94 -0.65
N GLU A 101 7.76 12.05 0.03
CA GLU A 101 9.20 11.86 -0.12
C GLU A 101 9.54 11.46 -1.56
N LYS A 102 8.79 10.53 -2.12
CA LYS A 102 9.01 10.04 -3.49
C LYS A 102 8.76 11.13 -4.53
N VAL A 103 7.74 11.95 -4.35
CA VAL A 103 7.47 13.11 -5.23
C VAL A 103 8.62 14.11 -5.17
N ALA A 104 9.12 14.42 -3.97
CA ALA A 104 10.26 15.30 -3.79
C ALA A 104 11.52 14.75 -4.46
N GLU A 105 11.81 13.45 -4.28
CA GLU A 105 12.93 12.77 -4.93
C GLU A 105 12.80 12.79 -6.46
N ASN A 106 11.61 12.52 -6.99
CA ASN A 106 11.37 12.53 -8.43
C ASN A 106 11.56 13.92 -9.03
N LYS A 107 11.13 14.97 -8.34
CA LYS A 107 11.36 16.35 -8.74
C LYS A 107 12.85 16.70 -8.75
N ALA A 108 13.57 16.27 -7.72
CA ALA A 108 15.02 16.49 -7.63
C ALA A 108 15.77 15.77 -8.76
N ARG A 109 15.39 14.53 -9.06
CA ARG A 109 15.98 13.76 -10.18
C ARG A 109 15.69 14.40 -11.53
N ALA A 110 14.46 14.86 -11.74
CA ALA A 110 14.09 15.53 -12.99
C ALA A 110 14.88 16.82 -13.19
N ARG A 111 15.06 17.61 -12.12
CA ARG A 111 15.87 18.82 -12.13
C ARG A 111 17.33 18.51 -12.43
N ALA A 112 17.89 17.48 -11.78
CA ALA A 112 19.25 17.04 -12.00
C ALA A 112 19.48 16.63 -13.45
N ARG A 113 18.56 15.86 -14.04
CA ARG A 113 18.62 15.45 -15.45
C ARG A 113 18.54 16.63 -16.39
N PHE A 114 17.68 17.60 -16.09
CA PHE A 114 17.57 18.82 -16.88
C PHE A 114 18.87 19.63 -16.86
N LEU A 115 19.46 19.83 -15.68
CA LEU A 115 20.73 20.55 -15.52
C LEU A 115 21.87 19.83 -16.21
N GLU A 116 21.95 18.51 -16.08
CA GLU A 116 22.95 17.67 -16.73
C GLU A 116 22.88 17.75 -18.26
N ALA A 117 21.66 17.80 -18.81
CA ALA A 117 21.42 17.92 -20.24
C ALA A 117 21.76 19.32 -20.79
N ASN A 118 21.61 20.36 -19.99
CA ASN A 118 21.77 21.78 -20.41
C ASN A 118 23.07 22.43 -19.91
N ASP A 119 23.77 21.81 -18.96
CA ASP A 119 25.05 22.27 -18.43
C ASP A 119 26.06 21.14 -18.43
N PRO A 120 27.00 21.11 -19.39
CA PRO A 120 27.98 20.05 -19.50
C PRO A 120 28.94 19.96 -18.30
N ASN A 121 29.02 21.00 -17.49
CA ASN A 121 29.85 21.02 -16.28
C ASN A 121 29.11 20.59 -15.03
N TYR A 122 27.80 20.34 -15.13
CA TYR A 122 27.00 19.89 -14.00
C TYR A 122 27.27 18.42 -13.72
N LYS A 123 27.64 18.12 -12.47
CA LYS A 123 27.73 16.74 -12.00
C LYS A 123 26.66 16.54 -10.93
N ALA A 124 25.72 15.64 -11.20
CA ALA A 124 24.77 15.20 -10.19
C ALA A 124 25.55 14.54 -9.05
N GLU A 125 25.25 14.92 -7.80
CA GLU A 125 25.78 14.19 -6.66
C GLU A 125 25.23 12.77 -6.70
N ASP A 126 26.13 11.81 -6.66
CA ASP A 126 25.77 10.40 -6.64
C ASP A 126 25.31 10.04 -5.24
N ASN A 127 24.02 10.21 -5.00
CA ASN A 127 23.38 9.77 -3.77
C ASN A 127 22.95 8.30 -3.90
N GLY A 128 23.88 7.49 -4.24
CA GLY A 128 23.76 6.07 -4.53
C GLY A 128 22.66 5.29 -3.88
#